data_39fe762155354f9ccc0d6b5c17fa96a3
#
_entry.id   39fe762155354f9ccc0d6b5c17fa96a3
#
_cell.length_a   1.000
_cell.length_b   1.000
_cell.length_c   1.000
_cell.angle_alpha   90.00
_cell.angle_beta   90.00
_cell.angle_gamma   90.00
#
_symmetry.space_group_name_H-M   'P 1'
#
loop_
_entity.id
_entity.type
_entity.pdbx_description
1 polymer ?
#
loop_
_entity_poly.entity_id
_entity_poly.type
_entity_poly.pdbx_seq_one_letter_code
_entity_poly.pdbx_strand_id
1 'polypeptide(L)'
;MIVCIDTNTVVQALAEGHPFHPIPDAWVTGRIDWAVSTEILLEYEEVLNRVSGPATWRKLVRLMDLVELTGGNLLRITPSFRFQIVTSDPDDNIFADCAVTAGAAYLITEDQPFAALATAGYKPQPITPVEFISKCLGKPAAE
;
A
#
# COMPACT_ATOMS: atom_id res chain seq x y z
N MET A 1 1.18 -9.84 8.40
CA MET A 1 1.96 -9.54 7.17
C MET A 1 1.91 -8.04 6.93
N ILE A 2 3.07 -7.42 6.81
CA ILE A 2 3.19 -5.99 6.56
C ILE A 2 3.30 -5.76 5.06
N VAL A 3 2.53 -4.81 4.54
CA VAL A 3 2.56 -4.43 3.12
C VAL A 3 2.62 -2.91 2.98
N CYS A 4 3.24 -2.44 1.89
CA CYS A 4 3.04 -1.09 1.38
C CYS A 4 2.21 -1.16 0.11
N ILE A 5 1.49 -0.10 -0.20
CA ILE A 5 0.59 -0.05 -1.35
C ILE A 5 0.87 1.25 -2.10
N ASP A 6 1.17 1.16 -3.40
CA ASP A 6 1.42 2.37 -4.17
C ASP A 6 0.14 3.17 -4.40
N THR A 7 0.31 4.42 -4.80
CA THR A 7 -0.80 5.36 -4.90
C THR A 7 -1.87 4.90 -5.89
N ASN A 8 -1.46 4.44 -7.06
CA ASN A 8 -2.43 4.02 -8.08
C ASN A 8 -3.24 2.82 -7.63
N THR A 9 -2.63 1.88 -6.91
CA THR A 9 -3.34 0.75 -6.35
C THR A 9 -4.36 1.20 -5.30
N VAL A 10 -4.01 2.16 -4.45
CA VAL A 10 -4.95 2.71 -3.46
C VAL A 10 -6.14 3.36 -4.15
N VAL A 11 -5.89 4.18 -5.17
CA VAL A 11 -6.95 4.83 -5.93
C VAL A 11 -7.94 3.80 -6.49
N GLN A 12 -7.41 2.76 -7.11
CA GLN A 12 -8.24 1.70 -7.69
C GLN A 12 -8.98 0.90 -6.62
N ALA A 13 -8.29 0.52 -5.56
CA ALA A 13 -8.86 -0.33 -4.51
C ALA A 13 -9.99 0.36 -3.75
N LEU A 14 -9.97 1.69 -3.65
CA LEU A 14 -11.01 2.46 -2.98
C LEU A 14 -12.21 2.75 -3.90
N ALA A 15 -12.07 2.51 -5.19
CA ALA A 15 -13.19 2.69 -6.11
C ALA A 15 -14.25 1.62 -5.85
N GLU A 16 -15.50 2.04 -5.75
CA GLU A 16 -16.61 1.14 -5.46
C GLU A 16 -16.71 0.04 -6.52
N GLY A 17 -16.81 -1.20 -6.06
CA GLY A 17 -16.95 -2.35 -6.96
C GLY A 17 -15.70 -2.75 -7.72
N HIS A 18 -14.56 -2.14 -7.44
CA HIS A 18 -13.32 -2.49 -8.12
C HIS A 18 -12.78 -3.86 -7.64
N PRO A 19 -12.21 -4.68 -8.57
CA PRO A 19 -11.66 -5.99 -8.19
C PRO A 19 -10.58 -5.98 -7.11
N PHE A 20 -9.94 -4.84 -6.86
CA PHE A 20 -8.90 -4.74 -5.83
C PHE A 20 -9.45 -4.46 -4.43
N HIS A 21 -10.76 -4.32 -4.29
CA HIS A 21 -11.41 -4.05 -3.00
C HIS A 21 -11.09 -5.07 -1.89
N PRO A 22 -10.80 -6.36 -2.18
CA PRO A 22 -10.37 -7.28 -1.13
C PRO A 22 -9.12 -6.82 -0.35
N ILE A 23 -8.29 -5.95 -0.93
CA ILE A 23 -7.08 -5.46 -0.24
C ILE A 23 -7.46 -4.56 0.95
N PRO A 24 -8.21 -3.45 0.79
CA PRO A 24 -8.64 -2.68 1.94
C PRO A 24 -9.52 -3.49 2.90
N ASP A 25 -10.32 -4.41 2.42
CA ASP A 25 -11.11 -5.28 3.30
C ASP A 25 -10.21 -6.13 4.20
N ALA A 26 -9.12 -6.68 3.66
CA ALA A 26 -8.17 -7.45 4.43
C ALA A 26 -7.47 -6.61 5.50
N TRP A 27 -7.19 -5.35 5.19
CA TRP A 27 -6.61 -4.40 6.13
C TRP A 27 -7.59 -4.07 7.28
N VAL A 28 -8.81 -3.73 6.95
CA VAL A 28 -9.83 -3.36 7.94
C VAL A 28 -10.15 -4.54 8.86
N THR A 29 -10.12 -5.76 8.34
CA THR A 29 -10.39 -6.97 9.12
C THR A 29 -9.17 -7.53 9.84
N GLY A 30 -8.02 -6.86 9.74
CA GLY A 30 -6.83 -7.24 10.49
C GLY A 30 -5.99 -8.36 9.88
N ARG A 31 -6.23 -8.71 8.63
CA ARG A 31 -5.47 -9.76 7.94
C ARG A 31 -4.12 -9.27 7.44
N ILE A 32 -4.01 -7.98 7.16
CA ILE A 32 -2.74 -7.35 6.76
C ILE A 32 -2.52 -6.08 7.58
N ASP A 33 -1.24 -5.71 7.72
CA ASP A 33 -0.82 -4.46 8.34
C ASP A 33 -0.32 -3.54 7.22
N TRP A 34 -0.84 -2.33 7.16
CA TRP A 34 -0.51 -1.37 6.13
C TRP A 34 0.52 -0.37 6.65
N ALA A 35 1.69 -0.34 6.02
CA ALA A 35 2.75 0.60 6.40
C ALA A 35 2.67 1.85 5.53
N VAL A 36 2.71 3.01 6.18
CA VAL A 36 2.68 4.32 5.53
C VAL A 36 3.73 5.23 6.16
N SER A 37 4.17 6.22 5.40
CA SER A 37 5.00 7.32 5.92
C SER A 37 4.25 8.63 5.70
N THR A 38 4.74 9.71 6.29
CA THR A 38 4.16 11.04 6.06
C THR A 38 4.19 11.41 4.57
N GLU A 39 5.30 11.13 3.91
CA GLU A 39 5.43 11.42 2.47
C GLU A 39 4.40 10.64 1.65
N ILE A 40 4.19 9.36 1.97
CA ILE A 40 3.20 8.53 1.31
C ILE A 40 1.78 9.05 1.54
N LEU A 41 1.46 9.43 2.77
CA LEU A 41 0.14 9.98 3.08
C LEU A 41 -0.14 11.27 2.33
N LEU A 42 0.85 12.14 2.20
CA LEU A 42 0.73 13.37 1.42
C LEU A 42 0.48 13.08 -0.06
N GLU A 43 1.14 12.06 -0.60
CA GLU A 43 0.91 11.67 -1.98
C GLU A 43 -0.49 11.07 -2.18
N TYR A 44 -0.94 10.21 -1.27
CA TYR A 44 -2.30 9.68 -1.32
C TYR A 44 -3.32 10.82 -1.31
N GLU A 45 -3.14 11.80 -0.41
CA GLU A 45 -4.04 12.96 -0.32
C GLU A 45 -4.09 13.73 -1.64
N GLU A 46 -2.93 14.06 -2.19
CA GLU A 46 -2.86 14.83 -3.42
C GLU A 46 -3.55 14.11 -4.57
N VAL A 47 -3.23 12.84 -4.78
CA VAL A 47 -3.75 12.08 -5.91
C VAL A 47 -5.23 11.77 -5.73
N LEU A 48 -5.66 11.35 -4.54
CA LEU A 48 -7.08 11.06 -4.28
C LEU A 48 -7.94 12.31 -4.45
N ASN A 49 -7.48 13.46 -3.95
CA ASN A 49 -8.22 14.72 -4.14
C ASN A 49 -8.36 15.08 -5.62
N ARG A 50 -7.30 14.85 -6.39
CA ARG A 50 -7.31 15.19 -7.82
C ARG A 50 -8.14 14.21 -8.64
N VAL A 51 -8.02 12.92 -8.38
CA VAL A 51 -8.63 11.87 -9.23
C VAL A 51 -10.02 11.47 -8.75
N SER A 52 -10.20 11.32 -7.44
CA SER A 52 -11.43 10.76 -6.85
C SER A 52 -12.26 11.79 -6.09
N GLY A 53 -11.68 12.93 -5.77
CA GLY A 53 -12.34 13.99 -5.01
C GLY A 53 -12.08 13.94 -3.50
N PRO A 54 -12.30 15.09 -2.81
CA PRO A 54 -11.98 15.23 -1.39
C PRO A 54 -12.74 14.25 -0.48
N ALA A 55 -13.93 13.83 -0.89
CA ALA A 55 -14.74 12.92 -0.08
C ALA A 55 -14.07 11.55 0.07
N THR A 56 -13.40 11.05 -0.96
CA THR A 56 -12.69 9.77 -0.90
C THR A 56 -11.50 9.83 0.04
N TRP A 57 -10.74 10.92 -0.01
CA TRP A 57 -9.63 11.12 0.92
C TRP A 57 -10.12 11.17 2.38
N ARG A 58 -11.19 11.94 2.64
CA ARG A 58 -11.76 11.99 3.99
C ARG A 58 -12.25 10.64 4.48
N LYS A 59 -12.84 9.83 3.59
CA LYS A 59 -13.26 8.47 3.91
C LYS A 59 -12.08 7.61 4.31
N LEU A 60 -10.98 7.69 3.56
CA LEU A 60 -9.76 6.93 3.88
C LEU A 60 -9.18 7.36 5.23
N VAL A 61 -9.13 8.66 5.51
CA VAL A 61 -8.64 9.16 6.81
C VAL A 61 -9.48 8.61 7.96
N ARG A 62 -10.80 8.59 7.82
CA ARG A 62 -11.69 8.03 8.84
C ARG A 62 -11.44 6.55 9.06
N LEU A 63 -11.20 5.79 7.99
CA LEU A 63 -10.87 4.37 8.10
C LEU A 63 -9.52 4.17 8.79
N MET A 64 -8.53 4.99 8.46
CA MET A 64 -7.21 4.94 9.10
C MET A 64 -7.32 5.20 10.60
N ASP A 65 -8.08 6.22 10.98
CA ASP A 65 -8.31 6.54 12.39
C ASP A 65 -9.00 5.38 13.11
N LEU A 66 -10.00 4.81 12.50
CA LEU A 66 -10.74 3.68 13.06
C LEU A 66 -9.84 2.46 13.26
N VAL A 67 -9.05 2.13 12.26
CA VAL A 67 -8.12 0.99 12.33
C VAL A 67 -7.07 1.21 13.41
N GLU A 68 -6.52 2.41 13.53
CA GLU A 68 -5.56 2.71 14.59
C GLU A 68 -6.17 2.56 15.98
N LEU A 69 -7.43 2.95 16.16
CA LEU A 69 -8.11 2.86 17.45
C LEU A 69 -8.51 1.43 17.83
N THR A 70 -8.80 0.60 16.85
CA THR A 70 -9.41 -0.72 17.12
C THR A 70 -8.44 -1.89 16.93
N GLY A 71 -7.52 -1.83 15.99
CA GLY A 71 -6.69 -2.99 15.66
C GLY A 71 -5.20 -2.74 15.57
N GLY A 72 -4.80 -1.49 15.40
CA GLY A 72 -3.38 -1.16 15.24
C GLY A 72 -2.75 -1.62 13.93
N ASN A 73 -3.55 -1.90 12.92
CA ASN A 73 -3.07 -2.44 11.64
C ASN A 73 -2.56 -1.37 10.67
N LEU A 74 -2.46 -0.12 11.10
CA LEU A 74 -1.82 0.94 10.35
C LEU A 74 -0.49 1.25 11.03
N LEU A 75 0.61 1.05 10.30
CA LEU A 75 1.96 1.27 10.81
C LEU A 75 2.50 2.57 10.24
N ARG A 76 2.72 3.55 11.10
CA ARG A 76 3.32 4.82 10.70
C ARG A 76 4.82 4.71 10.80
N ILE A 77 5.49 4.78 9.64
CA ILE A 77 6.92 4.54 9.51
C ILE A 77 7.62 5.88 9.24
N THR A 78 8.76 6.08 9.90
CA THR A 78 9.64 7.20 9.62
C THR A 78 10.93 6.64 9.04
N PRO A 79 11.10 6.64 7.71
CA PRO A 79 12.31 6.11 7.09
C PRO A 79 13.53 6.96 7.51
N SER A 80 14.56 6.31 8.04
CA SER A 80 15.81 6.97 8.45
C SER A 80 16.80 7.08 7.31
N PHE A 81 16.62 6.28 6.25
CA PHE A 81 17.53 6.20 5.11
C PHE A 81 16.76 6.29 3.82
N ARG A 82 17.43 6.82 2.78
CA ARG A 82 16.92 6.81 1.42
C ARG A 82 17.72 5.78 0.65
N PHE A 83 17.06 4.68 0.31
CA PHE A 83 17.73 3.53 -0.31
C PHE A 83 17.94 3.69 -1.80
N GLN A 84 17.18 4.58 -2.46
CA GLN A 84 17.30 4.90 -3.89
C GLN A 84 17.26 3.65 -4.80
N ILE A 85 16.41 2.69 -4.44
CA ILE A 85 16.27 1.44 -5.20
C ILE A 85 15.64 1.69 -6.56
N VAL A 86 14.65 2.60 -6.62
CA VAL A 86 13.96 2.95 -7.85
C VAL A 86 14.69 4.13 -8.49
N THR A 87 15.49 3.87 -9.52
CA THR A 87 16.32 4.89 -10.15
C THR A 87 15.64 5.57 -11.34
N SER A 88 14.64 4.91 -11.95
CA SER A 88 13.93 5.43 -13.12
C SER A 88 12.85 6.44 -12.77
N ASP A 89 12.32 6.38 -11.55
CA ASP A 89 11.32 7.31 -11.04
C ASP A 89 11.60 7.59 -9.56
N PRO A 90 12.32 8.68 -9.25
CA PRO A 90 12.67 8.99 -7.86
C PRO A 90 11.47 9.20 -6.94
N ASP A 91 10.32 9.64 -7.47
CA ASP A 91 9.12 9.85 -6.65
C ASP A 91 8.57 8.54 -6.09
N ASP A 92 8.85 7.41 -6.76
CA ASP A 92 8.43 6.10 -6.28
C ASP A 92 9.30 5.58 -5.13
N ASN A 93 10.46 6.18 -4.90
CA ASN A 93 11.36 5.75 -3.82
C ASN A 93 10.74 5.92 -2.43
N ILE A 94 9.76 6.80 -2.26
CA ILE A 94 9.09 6.96 -0.95
C ILE A 94 8.42 5.65 -0.53
N PHE A 95 7.87 4.89 -1.48
CA PHE A 95 7.24 3.59 -1.20
C PHE A 95 8.30 2.54 -0.88
N ALA A 96 9.35 2.47 -1.68
CA ALA A 96 10.45 1.52 -1.45
C ALA A 96 11.12 1.79 -0.10
N ASP A 97 11.41 3.04 0.21
CA ASP A 97 12.05 3.42 1.49
C ASP A 97 11.18 3.04 2.69
N CYS A 98 9.89 3.30 2.61
CA CYS A 98 8.95 2.93 3.65
C CYS A 98 8.87 1.41 3.82
N ALA A 99 8.74 0.69 2.71
CA ALA A 99 8.60 -0.76 2.73
C ALA A 99 9.85 -1.45 3.29
N VAL A 100 11.03 -1.00 2.91
CA VAL A 100 12.29 -1.54 3.45
C VAL A 100 12.39 -1.26 4.95
N THR A 101 12.12 -0.02 5.36
CA THR A 101 12.21 0.37 6.77
C THR A 101 11.21 -0.39 7.63
N ALA A 102 10.01 -0.62 7.12
CA ALA A 102 8.96 -1.35 7.84
C ALA A 102 9.21 -2.85 7.90
N GLY A 103 10.13 -3.38 7.10
CA GLY A 103 10.30 -4.82 6.95
C GLY A 103 9.11 -5.46 6.25
N ALA A 104 8.48 -4.75 5.33
CA ALA A 104 7.31 -5.23 4.62
C ALA A 104 7.63 -6.47 3.79
N ALA A 105 6.68 -7.39 3.72
CA ALA A 105 6.81 -8.57 2.87
C ALA A 105 6.65 -8.17 1.39
N TYR A 106 5.73 -7.26 1.12
CA TYR A 106 5.39 -6.86 -0.25
C TYR A 106 5.17 -5.37 -0.39
N LEU A 107 5.49 -4.86 -1.59
CA LEU A 107 4.99 -3.59 -2.10
C LEU A 107 3.98 -3.92 -3.19
N ILE A 108 2.71 -3.60 -2.96
CA ILE A 108 1.63 -3.92 -3.89
C ILE A 108 1.55 -2.83 -4.94
N THR A 109 1.89 -3.17 -6.16
CA THR A 109 2.01 -2.21 -7.26
C THR A 109 1.90 -2.88 -8.61
N GLU A 110 1.41 -2.13 -9.61
CA GLU A 110 1.48 -2.54 -11.01
C GLU A 110 2.61 -1.82 -11.75
N ASP A 111 3.36 -0.93 -11.08
CA ASP A 111 4.36 -0.08 -11.72
C ASP A 111 5.65 -0.83 -12.00
N GLN A 112 6.12 -0.73 -13.25
CA GLN A 112 7.37 -1.34 -13.70
C GLN A 112 8.63 -0.83 -12.97
N PRO A 113 8.73 0.46 -12.58
CA PRO A 113 9.92 0.94 -11.87
C PRO A 113 10.26 0.15 -10.62
N PHE A 114 9.29 -0.46 -9.96
CA PHE A 114 9.53 -1.28 -8.78
C PHE A 114 10.13 -2.66 -9.07
N ALA A 115 10.31 -3.02 -10.35
CA ALA A 115 10.98 -4.28 -10.71
C ALA A 115 12.39 -4.37 -10.11
N ALA A 116 13.04 -3.23 -9.84
CA ALA A 116 14.35 -3.21 -9.18
C ALA A 116 14.33 -3.87 -7.80
N LEU A 117 13.19 -3.86 -7.10
CA LEU A 117 13.06 -4.56 -5.83
C LEU A 117 13.18 -6.08 -5.98
N ALA A 118 12.64 -6.62 -7.07
CA ALA A 118 12.74 -8.06 -7.34
C ALA A 118 14.18 -8.49 -7.56
N THR A 119 14.96 -7.68 -8.29
CA THR A 119 16.37 -8.00 -8.54
C THR A 119 17.27 -7.78 -7.34
N ALA A 120 16.83 -6.98 -6.37
CA ALA A 120 17.57 -6.78 -5.13
C ALA A 120 17.62 -8.05 -4.26
N GLY A 121 16.68 -8.98 -4.45
CA GLY A 121 16.72 -10.30 -3.82
C GLY A 121 16.41 -10.33 -2.32
N TYR A 122 15.83 -9.26 -1.78
CA TYR A 122 15.42 -9.21 -0.37
C TYR A 122 14.06 -8.54 -0.24
N LYS A 123 13.51 -8.60 0.95
CA LYS A 123 12.22 -7.94 1.23
C LYS A 123 12.37 -6.43 1.17
N PRO A 124 11.36 -5.69 0.75
CA PRO A 124 10.08 -6.18 0.22
C PRO A 124 10.20 -6.62 -1.24
N GLN A 125 9.29 -7.49 -1.67
CA GLN A 125 9.19 -7.85 -3.07
C GLN A 125 8.00 -7.12 -3.70
N PRO A 126 8.11 -6.65 -4.96
CA PRO A 126 6.96 -6.10 -5.66
C PRO A 126 5.98 -7.22 -6.03
N ILE A 127 4.70 -6.94 -5.92
CA ILE A 127 3.65 -7.88 -6.28
C ILE A 127 2.49 -7.10 -6.87
N THR A 128 1.85 -7.63 -7.91
CA THR A 128 0.66 -6.97 -8.45
C THR A 128 -0.53 -7.17 -7.52
N PRO A 129 -1.53 -6.25 -7.55
CA PRO A 129 -2.73 -6.44 -6.75
C PRO A 129 -3.43 -7.76 -7.03
N VAL A 130 -3.51 -8.18 -8.29
CA VAL A 130 -4.14 -9.45 -8.67
C VAL A 130 -3.40 -10.62 -8.04
N GLU A 131 -2.08 -10.65 -8.15
CA GLU A 131 -1.27 -11.70 -7.55
C GLU A 131 -1.35 -11.70 -6.04
N PHE A 132 -1.36 -10.52 -5.42
CA PHE A 132 -1.47 -10.42 -3.97
C PHE A 132 -2.79 -11.00 -3.48
N ILE A 133 -3.89 -10.66 -4.14
CA ILE A 133 -5.21 -11.19 -3.77
C ILE A 133 -5.23 -12.71 -3.89
N SER A 134 -4.74 -13.26 -4.99
CA SER A 134 -4.79 -14.70 -5.20
C SER A 134 -3.83 -15.47 -4.29
N LYS A 135 -2.62 -14.97 -4.07
CA LYS A 135 -1.60 -15.69 -3.29
C LYS A 135 -1.72 -15.49 -1.79
N CYS A 136 -2.05 -14.28 -1.36
CA CYS A 136 -1.97 -13.91 0.05
C CYS A 136 -3.33 -13.84 0.73
N LEU A 137 -4.38 -13.46 0.00
CA LEU A 137 -5.73 -13.37 0.57
C LEU A 137 -6.56 -14.62 0.30
N GLY A 138 -6.16 -15.40 -0.70
CA GLY A 138 -6.88 -16.59 -1.07
C GLY A 138 -8.24 -16.29 -1.67
N LYS A 139 -8.96 -17.35 -2.01
CA LYS A 139 -10.36 -17.18 -2.38
C LYS A 139 -11.19 -17.02 -1.12
N PRO A 140 -12.22 -16.19 -1.14
CA PRO A 140 -13.14 -16.15 -0.02
C PRO A 140 -13.62 -17.55 0.28
N ALA A 141 -13.71 -17.86 1.57
CA ALA A 141 -14.12 -19.17 1.99
C ALA A 141 -15.47 -19.50 1.37
N ALA A 142 -15.45 -20.53 0.65
CA ALA A 142 -16.56 -21.15 0.02
C ALA A 142 -17.83 -20.37 0.02
N GLU A 143 -17.72 -19.48 -0.72
CA GLU A 143 -18.96 -18.96 -0.92
C GLU A 143 -19.83 -20.01 -1.37
#